data_bbf110ff80f2ea81c3507bf92843d07b
#
_entry.id   bbf110ff80f2ea81c3507bf92843d07b
#
_cell.length_a   1.000
_cell.length_b   1.000
_cell.length_c   1.000
_cell.angle_alpha   90.00
_cell.angle_beta   90.00
_cell.angle_gamma   90.00
#
_symmetry.space_group_name_H-M   'P 1'
#
loop_
_entity.id
_entity.type
_entity.pdbx_description
1 polymer ?
#
loop_
_entity_poly.entity_id
_entity_poly.type
_entity_poly.pdbx_seq_one_letter_code
_entity_poly.pdbx_strand_id
1 'polypeptide(L)'
;MIDELSIRMKARQFMAGLDLSRICEDLSAYVEKVNAKLSTEELGEGESGYTLTRRNGKSSIVVNELERKERRRFSACHEVAHLVLGLASNHQEIPSWSYAKRDNNEIACDIFASELLMPFDAFKRDVDQEAPSFELVERLRAKYVVSFAACASRLAAVTDYPCAFVFMNSTVVRYAS
;
A
#
# COMPACT_ATOMS: atom_id res chain seq x y z
N MET A 1 -16.07 7.51 -10.40
CA MET A 1 -15.35 8.17 -9.28
C MET A 1 -15.13 7.11 -8.22
N ILE A 2 -13.88 6.96 -7.73
CA ILE A 2 -13.58 6.00 -6.66
C ILE A 2 -14.09 6.56 -5.34
N ASP A 3 -14.84 5.76 -4.61
CA ASP A 3 -15.18 6.06 -3.22
C ASP A 3 -14.03 5.59 -2.30
N GLU A 4 -13.07 6.47 -2.08
CA GLU A 4 -11.88 6.21 -1.27
C GLU A 4 -12.25 5.80 0.16
N LEU A 5 -13.25 6.46 0.76
CA LEU A 5 -13.69 6.14 2.12
C LEU A 5 -14.22 4.71 2.21
N SER A 6 -15.03 4.28 1.24
CA SER A 6 -15.52 2.91 1.17
C SER A 6 -14.39 1.88 1.09
N ILE A 7 -13.35 2.16 0.28
CA ILE A 7 -12.19 1.26 0.17
C ILE A 7 -11.43 1.19 1.50
N ARG A 8 -11.17 2.31 2.16
CA ARG A 8 -10.52 2.35 3.47
C ARG A 8 -11.32 1.60 4.53
N MET A 9 -12.64 1.75 4.54
CA MET A 9 -13.51 1.01 5.46
C MET A 9 -13.47 -0.50 5.21
N LYS A 10 -13.46 -0.94 3.95
CA LYS A 10 -13.28 -2.36 3.61
C LYS A 10 -11.93 -2.90 4.10
N ALA A 11 -10.85 -2.14 3.96
CA ALA A 11 -9.54 -2.53 4.48
C ALA A 11 -9.56 -2.69 6.01
N ARG A 12 -10.17 -1.75 6.74
CA ARG A 12 -10.32 -1.83 8.20
C ARG A 12 -11.17 -3.04 8.61
N GLN A 13 -12.27 -3.28 7.90
CA GLN A 13 -13.10 -4.47 8.13
C GLN A 13 -12.32 -5.77 7.86
N PHE A 14 -11.51 -5.80 6.81
CA PHE A 14 -10.61 -6.93 6.53
C PHE A 14 -9.61 -7.15 7.67
N MET A 15 -9.03 -6.10 8.24
CA MET A 15 -8.09 -6.20 9.36
C MET A 15 -8.75 -6.56 10.68
N ALA A 16 -10.06 -6.41 10.81
CA ALA A 16 -10.76 -6.67 12.06
C ALA A 16 -10.55 -8.11 12.57
N GLY A 17 -10.17 -8.21 13.83
CA GLY A 17 -9.88 -9.49 14.50
C GLY A 17 -8.51 -10.08 14.20
N LEU A 18 -7.65 -9.43 13.40
CA LEU A 18 -6.28 -9.84 13.21
C LEU A 18 -5.36 -9.25 14.29
N ASP A 19 -4.34 -10.03 14.69
CA ASP A 19 -3.23 -9.51 15.47
C ASP A 19 -2.28 -8.73 14.54
N LEU A 20 -2.26 -7.41 14.68
CA LEU A 20 -1.43 -6.51 13.89
C LEU A 20 -0.12 -6.13 14.59
N SER A 21 0.22 -6.73 15.73
CA SER A 21 1.40 -6.38 16.50
C SER A 21 2.72 -6.53 15.72
N ARG A 22 2.76 -7.47 14.79
CA ARG A 22 3.93 -7.77 13.96
C ARG A 22 3.82 -7.29 12.51
N ILE A 23 2.79 -6.51 12.19
CA ILE A 23 2.52 -6.13 10.78
C ILE A 23 3.67 -5.36 10.12
N CYS A 24 4.48 -4.65 10.91
CA CYS A 24 5.67 -3.96 10.40
C CYS A 24 6.81 -4.92 10.05
N GLU A 25 6.80 -6.15 10.57
CA GLU A 25 7.82 -7.16 10.32
C GLU A 25 7.41 -8.10 9.20
N ASP A 26 6.18 -8.60 9.26
CA ASP A 26 5.69 -9.63 8.36
C ASP A 26 4.20 -9.40 7.98
N LEU A 27 3.79 -9.91 6.83
CA LEU A 27 2.45 -9.77 6.28
C LEU A 27 1.65 -11.08 6.34
N SER A 28 2.12 -12.09 7.06
CA SER A 28 1.52 -13.43 7.09
C SER A 28 0.04 -13.40 7.45
N ALA A 29 -0.34 -12.58 8.44
CA ALA A 29 -1.73 -12.46 8.88
C ALA A 29 -2.69 -12.06 7.74
N TYR A 30 -2.25 -11.19 6.82
CA TYR A 30 -3.05 -10.78 5.67
C TYR A 30 -3.10 -11.87 4.60
N VAL A 31 -1.94 -12.46 4.30
CA VAL A 31 -1.78 -13.48 3.26
C VAL A 31 -2.57 -14.76 3.61
N GLU A 32 -2.51 -15.20 4.86
CA GLU A 32 -3.26 -16.35 5.36
C GLU A 32 -4.77 -16.11 5.32
N LYS A 33 -5.21 -14.90 5.69
CA LYS A 33 -6.64 -14.54 5.68
C LYS A 33 -7.27 -14.62 4.29
N VAL A 34 -6.50 -14.40 3.23
CA VAL A 34 -6.96 -14.54 1.83
C VAL A 34 -6.66 -15.95 1.25
N ASN A 35 -6.28 -16.92 2.10
CA ASN A 35 -5.92 -18.28 1.66
C ASN A 35 -4.84 -18.29 0.58
N ALA A 36 -3.85 -17.41 0.71
CA ALA A 36 -2.75 -17.27 -0.24
C ALA A 36 -1.41 -17.74 0.36
N LYS A 37 -0.42 -17.92 -0.51
CA LYS A 37 0.99 -18.10 -0.17
C LYS A 37 1.78 -16.96 -0.81
N LEU A 38 2.62 -16.28 -0.03
CA LEU A 38 3.53 -15.25 -0.51
C LEU A 38 4.90 -15.87 -0.82
N SER A 39 5.44 -15.53 -1.98
CA SER A 39 6.81 -15.86 -2.40
C SER A 39 7.47 -14.68 -3.10
N THR A 40 8.80 -14.73 -3.23
CA THR A 40 9.59 -13.78 -4.00
C THR A 40 10.24 -14.47 -5.18
N GLU A 41 10.28 -13.82 -6.34
CA GLU A 41 10.93 -14.29 -7.55
C GLU A 41 11.56 -13.10 -8.28
N GLU A 42 12.58 -13.33 -9.10
CA GLU A 42 13.05 -12.33 -10.05
C GLU A 42 12.01 -12.18 -11.16
N LEU A 43 11.40 -10.99 -11.25
CA LEU A 43 10.42 -10.67 -12.27
C LEU A 43 11.03 -9.76 -13.34
N GLY A 44 10.34 -9.66 -14.48
CA GLY A 44 10.73 -8.79 -15.59
C GLY A 44 10.79 -7.31 -15.21
N GLU A 45 11.43 -6.51 -16.07
CA GLU A 45 11.48 -5.06 -15.88
C GLU A 45 10.06 -4.47 -15.87
N GLY A 46 9.75 -3.66 -14.85
CA GLY A 46 8.42 -3.07 -14.68
C GLY A 46 7.43 -3.93 -13.89
N GLU A 47 7.69 -5.21 -13.68
CA GLU A 47 6.81 -6.09 -12.92
C GLU A 47 7.16 -6.06 -11.42
N SER A 48 6.20 -5.62 -10.59
CA SER A 48 6.36 -5.57 -9.13
C SER A 48 5.82 -6.79 -8.41
N GLY A 49 4.86 -7.48 -9.00
CA GLY A 49 4.23 -8.67 -8.44
C GLY A 49 2.98 -9.08 -9.20
N TYR A 50 2.45 -10.26 -8.90
CA TYR A 50 1.22 -10.77 -9.46
C TYR A 50 0.56 -11.80 -8.54
N THR A 51 -0.72 -12.08 -8.78
CA THR A 51 -1.48 -13.12 -8.09
C THR A 51 -1.99 -14.17 -9.06
N LEU A 52 -1.79 -15.43 -8.69
CA LEU A 52 -2.36 -16.59 -9.39
C LEU A 52 -3.35 -17.31 -8.47
N THR A 53 -4.62 -17.40 -8.89
CA THR A 53 -5.63 -18.17 -8.17
C THR A 53 -5.89 -19.49 -8.89
N ARG A 54 -5.72 -20.59 -8.18
CA ARG A 54 -5.96 -21.94 -8.67
C ARG A 54 -7.45 -22.29 -8.59
N ARG A 55 -7.89 -23.27 -9.37
CA ARG A 55 -9.28 -23.77 -9.38
C ARG A 55 -9.80 -24.23 -8.01
N ASN A 56 -8.91 -24.63 -7.10
CA ASN A 56 -9.25 -25.05 -5.74
C ASN A 56 -9.38 -23.87 -4.74
N GLY A 57 -9.36 -22.63 -5.21
CA GLY A 57 -9.48 -21.43 -4.39
C GLY A 57 -8.21 -21.02 -3.64
N LYS A 58 -7.09 -21.73 -3.80
CA LYS A 58 -5.80 -21.32 -3.23
C LYS A 58 -5.12 -20.32 -4.15
N SER A 59 -4.61 -19.24 -3.58
CA SER A 59 -3.88 -18.20 -4.31
C SER A 59 -2.39 -18.24 -4.01
N SER A 60 -1.58 -17.79 -4.96
CA SER A 60 -0.16 -17.55 -4.79
C SER A 60 0.11 -16.10 -5.17
N ILE A 61 0.66 -15.35 -4.24
CA ILE A 61 1.12 -13.97 -4.44
C ILE A 61 2.63 -14.04 -4.65
N VAL A 62 3.12 -13.50 -5.76
CA VAL A 62 4.54 -13.41 -6.08
C VAL A 62 4.92 -11.95 -6.15
N VAL A 63 6.03 -11.55 -5.51
CA VAL A 63 6.55 -10.18 -5.56
C VAL A 63 8.00 -10.19 -6.03
N ASN A 64 8.39 -9.14 -6.74
CA ASN A 64 9.72 -9.03 -7.34
C ASN A 64 10.80 -8.89 -6.27
N GLU A 65 11.73 -9.87 -6.19
CA GLU A 65 12.79 -9.87 -5.18
C GLU A 65 13.86 -8.79 -5.40
N LEU A 66 13.99 -8.28 -6.64
CA LEU A 66 14.92 -7.21 -6.99
C LEU A 66 14.49 -5.84 -6.46
N GLU A 67 13.23 -5.71 -6.05
CA GLU A 67 12.73 -4.46 -5.50
C GLU A 67 13.12 -4.28 -4.01
N ARG A 68 13.16 -3.01 -3.56
CA ARG A 68 13.41 -2.67 -2.15
C ARG A 68 12.31 -3.25 -1.26
N LYS A 69 12.66 -3.53 0.00
CA LYS A 69 11.75 -4.13 0.99
C LYS A 69 10.41 -3.40 1.07
N GLU A 70 10.42 -2.07 1.10
CA GLU A 70 9.21 -1.25 1.19
C GLU A 70 8.29 -1.45 -0.02
N ARG A 71 8.90 -1.55 -1.23
CA ARG A 71 8.14 -1.77 -2.45
C ARG A 71 7.55 -3.18 -2.50
N ARG A 72 8.34 -4.21 -2.15
CA ARG A 72 7.84 -5.59 -2.06
C ARG A 72 6.65 -5.73 -1.10
N ARG A 73 6.72 -5.06 0.06
CA ARG A 73 5.62 -5.04 1.03
C ARG A 73 4.37 -4.38 0.47
N PHE A 74 4.56 -3.26 -0.23
CA PHE A 74 3.45 -2.58 -0.91
C PHE A 74 2.82 -3.48 -1.97
N SER A 75 3.62 -4.09 -2.85
CA SER A 75 3.16 -5.01 -3.89
C SER A 75 2.40 -6.20 -3.29
N ALA A 76 2.90 -6.80 -2.21
CA ALA A 76 2.19 -7.89 -1.53
C ALA A 76 0.82 -7.45 -1.00
N CYS A 77 0.70 -6.29 -0.35
CA CYS A 77 -0.58 -5.75 0.12
C CYS A 77 -1.51 -5.35 -1.02
N HIS A 78 -0.96 -4.88 -2.15
CA HIS A 78 -1.71 -4.58 -3.36
C HIS A 78 -2.33 -5.84 -3.96
N GLU A 79 -1.58 -6.94 -4.04
CA GLU A 79 -2.10 -8.23 -4.47
C GLU A 79 -3.17 -8.80 -3.50
N VAL A 80 -2.98 -8.62 -2.20
CA VAL A 80 -4.04 -8.93 -1.21
C VAL A 80 -5.30 -8.11 -1.49
N ALA A 81 -5.17 -6.84 -1.87
CA ALA A 81 -6.31 -5.99 -2.20
C ALA A 81 -7.09 -6.51 -3.40
N HIS A 82 -6.41 -6.95 -4.48
CA HIS A 82 -7.07 -7.58 -5.62
C HIS A 82 -7.93 -8.77 -5.20
N LEU A 83 -7.42 -9.63 -4.33
CA LEU A 83 -8.15 -10.79 -3.82
C LEU A 83 -9.36 -10.40 -2.96
N VAL A 84 -9.19 -9.42 -2.05
CA VAL A 84 -10.26 -9.01 -1.12
C VAL A 84 -11.35 -8.23 -1.84
N LEU A 85 -10.99 -7.35 -2.76
CA LEU A 85 -11.92 -6.52 -3.51
C LEU A 85 -12.56 -7.24 -4.69
N GLY A 86 -12.04 -8.43 -5.07
CA GLY A 86 -12.50 -9.18 -6.25
C GLY A 86 -12.24 -8.44 -7.56
N LEU A 87 -11.18 -7.65 -7.63
CA LEU A 87 -10.81 -6.85 -8.79
C LEU A 87 -9.78 -7.61 -9.64
N ALA A 88 -9.99 -7.61 -10.96
CA ALA A 88 -9.00 -8.17 -11.86
C ALA A 88 -7.71 -7.33 -11.81
N SER A 89 -6.57 -8.00 -11.70
CA SER A 89 -5.27 -7.39 -11.84
C SER A 89 -5.04 -7.03 -13.31
N ASN A 90 -4.82 -5.78 -13.59
CA ASN A 90 -4.57 -5.26 -14.93
C ASN A 90 -3.20 -4.59 -14.94
N HIS A 91 -2.14 -5.40 -14.82
CA HIS A 91 -0.75 -4.96 -14.82
C HIS A 91 -0.33 -4.47 -16.21
N GLN A 92 -1.07 -3.51 -16.77
CA GLN A 92 -0.55 -2.77 -17.90
C GLN A 92 0.54 -1.84 -17.39
N GLU A 93 1.75 -2.00 -17.92
CA GLU A 93 2.83 -1.06 -17.72
C GLU A 93 2.41 0.33 -18.19
N ILE A 94 1.89 1.13 -17.27
CA ILE A 94 1.74 2.56 -17.52
C ILE A 94 3.06 3.20 -17.10
N PRO A 95 3.87 3.68 -18.04
CA PRO A 95 5.13 4.33 -17.70
C PRO A 95 4.89 5.42 -16.66
N SER A 96 5.74 5.51 -15.64
CA SER A 96 5.60 6.45 -14.51
C SER A 96 5.51 7.94 -14.92
N TRP A 97 5.87 8.25 -16.17
CA TRP A 97 5.75 9.58 -16.79
C TRP A 97 4.46 9.78 -17.59
N SER A 98 3.67 8.72 -17.78
CA SER A 98 2.41 8.80 -18.54
C SER A 98 1.35 9.54 -17.72
N TYR A 99 0.74 10.57 -18.31
CA TYR A 99 -0.49 11.20 -17.81
C TYR A 99 -1.73 10.33 -18.07
N ALA A 100 -1.56 9.08 -18.50
CA ALA A 100 -2.65 8.16 -18.71
C ALA A 100 -3.43 8.00 -17.39
N LYS A 101 -4.75 8.08 -17.48
CA LYS A 101 -5.64 7.90 -16.35
C LYS A 101 -5.43 6.48 -15.80
N ARG A 102 -4.90 6.37 -14.59
CA ARG A 102 -4.72 5.07 -13.92
C ARG A 102 -6.06 4.35 -13.82
N ASP A 103 -6.04 3.03 -13.96
CA ASP A 103 -7.23 2.22 -13.77
C ASP A 103 -7.78 2.42 -12.36
N ASN A 104 -9.09 2.58 -12.25
CA ASN A 104 -9.78 2.75 -10.98
C ASN A 104 -9.57 1.54 -10.05
N ASN A 105 -9.45 0.33 -10.59
CA ASN A 105 -9.18 -0.87 -9.81
C ASN A 105 -7.80 -0.81 -9.15
N GLU A 106 -6.79 -0.39 -9.92
CA GLU A 106 -5.42 -0.24 -9.42
C GLU A 106 -5.34 0.85 -8.33
N ILE A 107 -6.03 1.97 -8.52
CA ILE A 107 -6.10 3.02 -7.49
C ILE A 107 -6.80 2.49 -6.22
N ALA A 108 -7.88 1.72 -6.37
CA ALA A 108 -8.56 1.12 -5.23
C ALA A 108 -7.66 0.15 -4.45
N CYS A 109 -6.87 -0.66 -5.17
CA CYS A 109 -5.90 -1.58 -4.56
C CYS A 109 -4.76 -0.81 -3.88
N ASP A 110 -4.27 0.30 -4.44
CA ASP A 110 -3.27 1.16 -3.80
C ASP A 110 -3.78 1.77 -2.49
N ILE A 111 -5.02 2.27 -2.47
CA ILE A 111 -5.66 2.82 -1.26
C ILE A 111 -5.80 1.73 -0.20
N PHE A 112 -6.25 0.55 -0.58
CA PHE A 112 -6.39 -0.59 0.32
C PHE A 112 -5.04 -1.02 0.89
N ALA A 113 -4.02 -1.18 0.05
CA ALA A 113 -2.66 -1.54 0.46
C ALA A 113 -2.04 -0.53 1.43
N SER A 114 -2.25 0.76 1.16
CA SER A 114 -1.81 1.84 2.07
C SER A 114 -2.45 1.72 3.46
N GLU A 115 -3.74 1.39 3.53
CA GLU A 115 -4.45 1.18 4.80
C GLU A 115 -3.94 -0.07 5.54
N LEU A 116 -3.59 -1.15 4.82
CA LEU A 116 -2.99 -2.35 5.43
C LEU A 116 -1.60 -2.09 6.02
N LEU A 117 -0.75 -1.35 5.30
CA LEU A 117 0.62 -1.08 5.74
C LEU A 117 0.70 -0.06 6.87
N MET A 118 -0.23 0.90 6.90
CA MET A 118 -0.31 1.96 7.90
C MET A 118 -1.75 2.02 8.46
N PRO A 119 -2.15 1.02 9.30
CA PRO A 119 -3.50 0.95 9.85
C PRO A 119 -3.88 2.23 10.58
N PHE A 120 -5.07 2.76 10.29
CA PHE A 120 -5.47 4.11 10.72
C PHE A 120 -5.25 4.36 12.21
N ASP A 121 -5.79 3.49 13.07
CA ASP A 121 -5.77 3.73 14.51
C ASP A 121 -4.34 3.71 15.09
N ALA A 122 -3.47 2.82 14.57
CA ALA A 122 -2.08 2.76 14.99
C ALA A 122 -1.29 3.95 14.46
N PHE A 123 -1.46 4.25 13.16
CA PHE A 123 -0.75 5.34 12.51
C PHE A 123 -1.19 6.71 13.05
N LYS A 124 -2.49 6.93 13.28
CA LYS A 124 -3.04 8.16 13.87
C LYS A 124 -2.45 8.42 15.25
N ARG A 125 -2.41 7.41 16.12
CA ARG A 125 -1.78 7.55 17.45
C ARG A 125 -0.31 7.98 17.38
N ASP A 126 0.43 7.47 16.40
CA ASP A 126 1.84 7.85 16.21
C ASP A 126 1.99 9.27 15.65
N VAL A 127 1.08 9.68 14.76
CA VAL A 127 1.07 11.02 14.15
C VAL A 127 0.68 12.09 15.18
N ASP A 128 -0.25 11.81 16.09
CA ASP A 128 -0.75 12.77 17.06
C ASP A 128 0.25 13.11 18.19
N GLN A 129 1.42 12.47 18.21
CA GLN A 129 2.45 12.73 19.22
C GLN A 129 3.14 14.09 19.03
N GLU A 130 3.21 14.59 17.80
CA GLU A 130 3.94 15.82 17.47
C GLU A 130 3.49 16.44 16.13
N ALA A 131 3.87 17.70 15.91
CA ALA A 131 3.57 18.40 14.66
C ALA A 131 4.26 17.75 13.46
N PRO A 132 3.64 17.80 12.26
CA PRO A 132 4.23 17.26 11.03
C PRO A 132 5.62 17.86 10.75
N SER A 133 6.59 16.97 10.51
CA SER A 133 7.96 17.34 10.14
C SER A 133 8.58 16.25 9.27
N PHE A 134 9.71 16.58 8.63
CA PHE A 134 10.48 15.56 7.88
C PHE A 134 11.03 14.47 8.80
N GLU A 135 11.44 14.83 10.01
CA GLU A 135 11.96 13.91 11.03
C GLU A 135 10.87 12.94 11.49
N LEU A 136 9.63 13.42 11.67
CA LEU A 136 8.48 12.57 11.96
C LEU A 136 8.24 11.57 10.83
N VAL A 137 8.23 12.04 9.56
CA VAL A 137 8.06 11.15 8.40
C VAL A 137 9.17 10.09 8.35
N GLU A 138 10.44 10.47 8.54
CA GLU A 138 11.57 9.53 8.54
C GLU A 138 11.42 8.45 9.63
N ARG A 139 11.01 8.83 10.81
CA ARG A 139 10.79 7.90 11.91
C ARG A 139 9.61 6.96 11.64
N LEU A 140 8.49 7.51 11.15
CA LEU A 140 7.30 6.71 10.85
C LEU A 140 7.52 5.76 9.67
N ARG A 141 8.16 6.23 8.57
CA ARG A 141 8.44 5.33 7.44
C ARG A 141 9.35 4.17 7.82
N ALA A 142 10.32 4.41 8.71
CA ALA A 142 11.18 3.34 9.21
C ALA A 142 10.39 2.35 10.08
N LYS A 143 9.50 2.84 10.96
CA LYS A 143 8.64 2.01 11.81
C LYS A 143 7.70 1.14 10.98
N TYR A 144 7.00 1.71 10.00
CA TYR A 144 6.00 1.02 9.19
C TYR A 144 6.59 0.31 7.96
N VAL A 145 7.87 0.48 7.71
CA VAL A 145 8.61 -0.10 6.56
C VAL A 145 7.91 0.25 5.24
N VAL A 146 7.75 1.55 5.00
CA VAL A 146 7.13 2.12 3.80
C VAL A 146 8.04 3.18 3.17
N SER A 147 7.76 3.58 1.92
CA SER A 147 8.51 4.66 1.28
C SER A 147 8.24 6.01 1.96
N PHE A 148 9.21 6.94 1.84
CA PHE A 148 9.03 8.31 2.36
C PHE A 148 7.76 8.96 1.80
N ALA A 149 7.56 8.89 0.48
CA ALA A 149 6.40 9.47 -0.18
C ALA A 149 5.06 8.89 0.31
N ALA A 150 4.99 7.55 0.46
CA ALA A 150 3.79 6.90 0.98
C ALA A 150 3.49 7.33 2.44
N CYS A 151 4.53 7.41 3.28
CA CYS A 151 4.39 7.85 4.67
C CYS A 151 3.96 9.31 4.77
N ALA A 152 4.60 10.21 4.01
CA ALA A 152 4.29 11.65 4.02
C ALA A 152 2.86 11.92 3.54
N SER A 153 2.43 11.25 2.46
CA SER A 153 1.07 11.31 1.97
C SER A 153 0.05 10.81 2.99
N ARG A 154 0.34 9.69 3.64
CA ARG A 154 -0.51 9.14 4.70
C ARG A 154 -0.60 10.07 5.90
N LEU A 155 0.52 10.68 6.30
CA LEU A 155 0.58 11.65 7.38
C LEU A 155 -0.30 12.86 7.05
N ALA A 156 -0.17 13.45 5.85
CA ALA A 156 -0.98 14.58 5.42
C ALA A 156 -2.49 14.27 5.44
N ALA A 157 -2.87 13.02 5.10
CA ALA A 157 -4.26 12.58 5.09
C ALA A 157 -4.84 12.26 6.48
N VAL A 158 -4.00 12.08 7.51
CA VAL A 158 -4.42 11.57 8.83
C VAL A 158 -4.24 12.59 9.95
N THR A 159 -3.28 13.51 9.83
CA THR A 159 -2.99 14.54 10.84
C THR A 159 -4.14 15.53 10.98
N ASP A 160 -4.33 16.05 12.19
CA ASP A 160 -5.25 17.18 12.45
C ASP A 160 -4.59 18.55 12.16
N TYR A 161 -3.29 18.58 11.88
CA TYR A 161 -2.60 19.80 11.49
C TYR A 161 -2.88 20.14 10.02
N PRO A 162 -3.12 21.39 9.68
CA PRO A 162 -3.26 21.82 8.29
C PRO A 162 -1.92 21.73 7.58
N CYS A 163 -1.71 20.67 6.82
CA CYS A 163 -0.49 20.45 6.04
C CYS A 163 -0.82 19.77 4.70
N ALA A 164 0.12 19.87 3.76
CA ALA A 164 0.07 19.16 2.50
C ALA A 164 1.46 18.62 2.18
N PHE A 165 1.50 17.46 1.56
CA PHE A 165 2.72 16.88 1.01
C PHE A 165 2.75 17.10 -0.50
N VAL A 166 3.81 17.73 -1.00
CA VAL A 166 4.00 17.99 -2.44
C VAL A 166 5.30 17.35 -2.89
N PHE A 167 5.20 16.38 -3.80
CA PHE A 167 6.35 15.77 -4.43
C PHE A 167 6.64 16.45 -5.77
N MET A 168 7.86 16.97 -5.91
CA MET A 168 8.31 17.66 -7.11
C MET A 168 9.53 16.97 -7.73
N ASN A 169 9.59 16.99 -9.06
CA ASN A 169 10.81 16.67 -9.79
C ASN A 169 11.24 17.94 -10.53
N SER A 170 12.35 18.54 -10.08
CA SER A 170 12.78 19.88 -10.51
C SER A 170 11.65 20.91 -10.27
N THR A 171 11.07 21.50 -11.31
CA THR A 171 10.01 22.51 -11.24
C THR A 171 8.60 21.94 -11.45
N VAL A 172 8.48 20.63 -11.65
CA VAL A 172 7.18 19.99 -11.97
C VAL A 172 6.64 19.26 -10.76
N VAL A 173 5.44 19.61 -10.31
CA VAL A 173 4.69 18.86 -9.30
C VAL A 173 4.29 17.51 -9.92
N ARG A 174 4.67 16.43 -9.25
CA ARG A 174 4.32 15.06 -9.65
C ARG A 174 3.15 14.53 -8.87
N TYR A 175 3.02 14.98 -7.62
CA TYR A 175 2.00 14.48 -6.71
C TYR A 175 1.80 15.48 -5.57
N ALA A 176 0.56 15.63 -5.10
CA ALA A 176 0.21 16.39 -3.91
C ALA A 176 -0.92 15.67 -3.14
N SER A 177 -0.88 15.71 -1.81
CA SER A 177 -1.91 15.18 -0.90
C SER A 177 -2.11 16.09 0.30
#